data_33ad6df0590f739fe69aafee93a14a66
#
_entry.id   33ad6df0590f739fe69aafee93a14a66
#
_cell.length_a   1.000
_cell.length_b   1.000
_cell.length_c   1.000
_cell.angle_alpha   90.00
_cell.angle_beta   90.00
_cell.angle_gamma   90.00
#
_symmetry.space_group_name_H-M   'P 1'
#
loop_
_entity.id
_entity.type
_entity.pdbx_description
1 polymer ?
#
loop_
_entity_poly.entity_id
_entity_poly.type
_entity_poly.pdbx_seq_one_letter_code
_entity_poly.pdbx_strand_id
1 'polypeptide(L)'
;TVAEARLYTELERFLSREKPDFVQMNYSITERATEDRLLPLAADRGCAVLINRPFMNGSYFSKLEGKPLPEWTSSFECKSWAQFSLKYILANPAVTCVLTETTDPAHMAENALAALGPVPDAATRARMRELIDSV
;
A
#
# COMPACT_ATOMS: atom_id res chain seq x y z
N THR A 1 8.14 -1.06 15.29
CA THR A 1 8.56 -1.58 16.61
C THR A 1 9.61 -2.69 16.45
N VAL A 2 10.35 -3.04 17.52
CA VAL A 2 11.37 -4.12 17.49
C VAL A 2 10.75 -5.47 17.11
N ALA A 3 9.50 -5.72 17.53
CA ALA A 3 8.77 -6.93 17.21
C ALA A 3 8.45 -7.02 15.70
N GLU A 4 8.05 -5.92 15.08
CA GLU A 4 7.81 -5.85 13.63
C GLU A 4 9.09 -6.03 12.82
N ALA A 5 10.18 -5.39 13.22
CA ALA A 5 11.47 -5.57 12.57
C ALA A 5 11.96 -7.02 12.63
N ARG A 6 11.72 -7.71 13.75
CA ARG A 6 12.02 -9.15 13.90
C ARG A 6 11.19 -9.99 12.93
N LEU A 7 9.89 -9.74 12.83
CA LEU A 7 9.00 -10.47 11.93
C LEU A 7 9.41 -10.27 10.46
N TYR A 8 9.80 -9.06 10.08
CA TYR A 8 10.31 -8.80 8.73
C TYR A 8 11.60 -9.56 8.43
N THR A 9 12.52 -9.63 9.39
CA THR A 9 13.76 -10.41 9.25
C THR A 9 13.48 -11.90 9.11
N GLU A 10 12.56 -12.44 9.89
CA GLU A 10 12.17 -13.85 9.80
C GLU A 10 11.48 -14.17 8.47
N LEU A 11 10.59 -13.30 8.01
CA LEU A 11 9.93 -13.42 6.71
C LEU A 11 10.94 -13.35 5.55
N GLU A 12 11.91 -12.44 5.62
CA GLU A 12 12.99 -12.35 4.64
C GLU A 12 13.80 -13.64 4.56
N ARG A 13 14.16 -14.21 5.71
CA ARG A 13 14.87 -15.50 5.76
C ARG A 13 14.05 -16.62 5.16
N PHE A 14 12.76 -16.65 5.44
CA PHE A 14 11.83 -17.64 4.87
C PHE A 14 11.76 -17.50 3.34
N LEU A 15 11.48 -16.31 2.82
CA LEU A 15 11.40 -16.05 1.38
C LEU A 15 12.71 -16.32 0.65
N SER A 16 13.87 -16.17 1.33
CA SER A 16 15.19 -16.47 0.74
C SER A 16 15.43 -17.96 0.58
N ARG A 17 14.82 -18.80 1.40
CA ARG A 17 15.03 -20.26 1.42
C ARG A 17 13.91 -21.01 0.72
N GLU A 18 12.69 -20.61 1.01
CA GLU A 18 11.47 -21.25 0.50
C GLU A 18 10.94 -20.46 -0.69
N LYS A 19 10.09 -21.10 -1.47
CA LYS A 19 9.42 -20.47 -2.62
C LYS A 19 7.91 -20.65 -2.48
N PRO A 20 7.25 -19.91 -1.58
CA PRO A 20 5.79 -19.94 -1.48
C PRO A 20 5.15 -19.31 -2.70
N ASP A 21 3.91 -19.74 -3.01
CA ASP A 21 3.13 -19.12 -4.08
C ASP A 21 2.66 -17.71 -3.68
N PHE A 22 2.36 -17.52 -2.39
CA PHE A 22 1.82 -16.27 -1.84
C PHE A 22 2.55 -15.87 -0.55
N VAL A 23 2.68 -14.57 -0.35
CA VAL A 23 3.06 -13.97 0.94
C VAL A 23 2.13 -12.83 1.27
N GLN A 24 1.76 -12.73 2.53
CA GLN A 24 0.96 -11.61 3.04
C GLN A 24 1.80 -10.76 3.99
N MET A 25 1.77 -9.46 3.81
CA MET A 25 2.53 -8.51 4.63
C MET A 25 1.84 -7.17 4.77
N ASN A 26 2.18 -6.44 5.84
CA ASN A 26 1.75 -5.06 6.01
C ASN A 26 2.47 -4.15 5.02
N TYR A 27 1.72 -3.28 4.37
CA TYR A 27 2.27 -2.21 3.55
C TYR A 27 1.23 -1.12 3.35
N SER A 28 1.63 0.11 3.54
CA SER A 28 0.79 1.27 3.28
C SER A 28 1.66 2.49 2.95
N ILE A 29 1.04 3.60 2.59
CA ILE A 29 1.76 4.85 2.38
C ILE A 29 2.42 5.38 3.66
N THR A 30 1.95 4.96 4.84
CA THR A 30 2.52 5.32 6.16
C THR A 30 3.41 4.23 6.76
N GLU A 31 3.31 2.98 6.29
CA GLU A 31 4.13 1.85 6.74
C GLU A 31 4.87 1.25 5.54
N ARG A 32 6.09 1.74 5.28
CA ARG A 32 6.83 1.50 4.04
C ARG A 32 8.06 0.59 4.19
N ALA A 33 8.32 0.05 5.38
CA ALA A 33 9.53 -0.74 5.65
C ALA A 33 9.71 -1.95 4.71
N THR A 34 8.60 -2.51 4.19
CA THR A 34 8.63 -3.63 3.25
C THR A 34 9.12 -3.25 1.84
N GLU A 35 9.12 -1.95 1.49
CA GLU A 35 9.63 -1.47 0.19
C GLU A 35 11.13 -1.72 0.04
N ASP A 36 11.89 -1.71 1.14
CA ASP A 36 13.35 -1.78 1.09
C ASP A 36 13.85 -3.16 0.68
N ARG A 37 13.24 -4.23 1.18
CA ARG A 37 13.74 -5.60 0.99
C ARG A 37 12.68 -6.64 0.68
N LEU A 38 11.57 -6.68 1.41
CA LEU A 38 10.60 -7.76 1.31
C LEU A 38 9.83 -7.75 -0.02
N LEU A 39 9.36 -6.59 -0.47
CA LEU A 39 8.67 -6.47 -1.75
C LEU A 39 9.59 -6.81 -2.93
N PRO A 40 10.82 -6.26 -3.04
CA PRO A 40 11.76 -6.67 -4.06
C PRO A 40 12.09 -8.16 -4.02
N LEU A 41 12.33 -8.73 -2.83
CA LEU A 41 12.64 -10.15 -2.67
C LEU A 41 11.48 -11.04 -3.13
N ALA A 42 10.23 -10.71 -2.74
CA ALA A 42 9.05 -11.46 -3.18
C ALA A 42 8.91 -11.44 -4.71
N ALA A 43 9.14 -10.28 -5.34
CA ALA A 43 9.14 -10.16 -6.80
C ALA A 43 10.23 -11.00 -7.46
N ASP A 44 11.46 -10.96 -6.97
CA ASP A 44 12.59 -11.75 -7.48
C ASP A 44 12.33 -13.25 -7.34
N ARG A 45 11.61 -13.66 -6.31
CA ARG A 45 11.24 -15.07 -6.08
C ARG A 45 9.99 -15.51 -6.86
N GLY A 46 9.32 -14.59 -7.56
CA GLY A 46 8.06 -14.86 -8.26
C GLY A 46 6.90 -15.21 -7.32
N CYS A 47 6.93 -14.67 -6.10
CA CYS A 47 5.92 -14.86 -5.07
C CYS A 47 4.85 -13.78 -5.18
N ALA A 48 3.57 -14.16 -5.22
CA ALA A 48 2.46 -13.21 -5.22
C ALA A 48 2.32 -12.53 -3.85
N VAL A 49 2.12 -11.21 -3.85
CA VAL A 49 2.08 -10.41 -2.62
C VAL A 49 0.66 -9.92 -2.34
N LEU A 50 0.14 -10.29 -1.17
CA LEU A 50 -1.11 -9.79 -0.61
C LEU A 50 -0.79 -8.75 0.45
N ILE A 51 -1.35 -7.56 0.30
CA ILE A 51 -1.13 -6.46 1.25
C ILE A 51 -2.29 -6.36 2.22
N ASN A 52 -1.97 -6.35 3.50
CA ASN A 52 -2.92 -6.07 4.57
C ASN A 52 -2.63 -4.71 5.23
N ARG A 53 -3.61 -4.20 5.99
CA ARG A 53 -3.57 -2.91 6.69
C ARG A 53 -3.28 -1.68 5.81
N PRO A 54 -3.90 -1.56 4.62
CA PRO A 54 -3.62 -0.44 3.70
C PRO A 54 -3.97 0.94 4.30
N PHE A 55 -4.81 0.98 5.33
CA PHE A 55 -5.28 2.17 6.03
C PHE A 55 -4.88 2.22 7.51
N MET A 56 -3.92 1.38 7.93
CA MET A 56 -3.45 1.33 9.33
C MET A 56 -4.61 1.20 10.36
N ASN A 57 -5.57 0.30 10.09
CA ASN A 57 -6.77 0.13 10.90
C ASN A 57 -7.58 1.43 11.09
N GLY A 58 -7.62 2.27 10.05
CA GLY A 58 -8.37 3.52 10.04
C GLY A 58 -7.61 4.76 10.55
N SER A 59 -6.46 4.60 11.21
CA SER A 59 -5.68 5.75 11.71
C SER A 59 -5.18 6.69 10.60
N TYR A 60 -5.03 6.17 9.39
CA TYR A 60 -4.74 6.95 8.20
C TYR A 60 -5.77 8.06 7.96
N PHE A 61 -7.06 7.73 8.06
CA PHE A 61 -8.14 8.69 7.80
C PHE A 61 -8.24 9.78 8.87
N SER A 62 -7.95 9.44 10.14
CA SER A 62 -8.01 10.41 11.24
C SER A 62 -7.06 11.60 11.04
N LYS A 63 -5.93 11.37 10.39
CA LYS A 63 -4.96 12.43 10.07
C LYS A 63 -5.39 13.35 8.93
N LEU A 64 -6.30 12.87 8.09
CA LEU A 64 -6.72 13.52 6.85
C LEU A 64 -8.13 14.12 6.93
N GLU A 65 -8.77 13.99 8.08
CA GLU A 65 -10.11 14.52 8.30
C GLU A 65 -10.17 16.03 7.99
N GLY A 66 -11.16 16.41 7.18
CA GLY A 66 -11.35 17.79 6.75
C GLY A 66 -10.34 18.33 5.73
N LYS A 67 -9.35 17.53 5.31
CA LYS A 67 -8.37 17.95 4.30
C LYS A 67 -8.87 17.61 2.89
N PRO A 68 -8.88 18.58 1.95
CA PRO A 68 -9.22 18.29 0.56
C PRO A 68 -8.08 17.52 -0.13
N LEU A 69 -8.45 16.69 -1.12
CA LEU A 69 -7.48 16.12 -2.03
C LEU A 69 -6.79 17.22 -2.84
N PRO A 70 -5.46 17.14 -3.04
CA PRO A 70 -4.75 18.04 -3.93
C PRO A 70 -5.23 17.91 -5.40
N GLU A 71 -5.29 18.99 -6.14
CA GLU A 71 -5.74 18.99 -7.54
C GLU A 71 -4.90 18.07 -8.46
N TRP A 72 -3.61 17.91 -8.19
CA TRP A 72 -2.72 17.06 -8.98
C TRP A 72 -3.06 15.57 -8.91
N THR A 73 -3.89 15.13 -7.95
CA THR A 73 -4.33 13.74 -7.85
C THR A 73 -5.27 13.34 -8.99
N SER A 74 -5.86 14.31 -9.68
CA SER A 74 -6.65 14.07 -10.89
C SER A 74 -5.86 13.42 -12.03
N SER A 75 -4.54 13.63 -12.09
CA SER A 75 -3.66 13.06 -13.12
C SER A 75 -3.62 11.52 -13.13
N PHE A 76 -3.95 10.90 -12.01
CA PHE A 76 -4.09 9.45 -11.90
C PHE A 76 -5.48 9.02 -11.40
N GLU A 77 -6.50 9.83 -11.71
CA GLU A 77 -7.91 9.53 -11.45
C GLU A 77 -8.23 9.18 -9.98
N CYS A 78 -7.56 9.84 -9.04
CA CYS A 78 -7.78 9.64 -7.61
C CYS A 78 -8.88 10.59 -7.11
N LYS A 79 -9.93 10.03 -6.50
CA LYS A 79 -11.13 10.78 -6.09
C LYS A 79 -11.36 10.81 -4.58
N SER A 80 -10.58 10.06 -3.81
CA SER A 80 -10.71 10.01 -2.35
C SER A 80 -9.38 9.70 -1.67
N TRP A 81 -9.29 9.94 -0.37
CA TRP A 81 -8.12 9.56 0.41
C TRP A 81 -7.92 8.04 0.49
N ALA A 82 -9.00 7.26 0.44
CA ALA A 82 -8.89 5.80 0.33
C ALA A 82 -8.20 5.40 -0.98
N GLN A 83 -8.66 5.94 -2.12
CA GLN A 83 -8.02 5.70 -3.41
C GLN A 83 -6.58 6.23 -3.46
N PHE A 84 -6.28 7.32 -2.76
CA PHE A 84 -4.92 7.86 -2.67
C PHE A 84 -3.96 6.82 -2.07
N SER A 85 -4.30 6.24 -0.92
CA SER A 85 -3.49 5.18 -0.31
C SER A 85 -3.40 3.94 -1.19
N LEU A 86 -4.53 3.47 -1.73
CA LEU A 86 -4.57 2.25 -2.53
C LEU A 86 -3.79 2.38 -3.84
N LYS A 87 -3.91 3.50 -4.56
CA LYS A 87 -3.14 3.73 -5.79
C LYS A 87 -1.64 3.85 -5.52
N TYR A 88 -1.23 4.41 -4.37
CA TYR A 88 0.17 4.38 -3.94
C TYR A 88 0.69 2.95 -3.80
N ILE A 89 -0.07 2.08 -3.15
CA ILE A 89 0.28 0.67 -2.94
C ILE A 89 0.30 -0.09 -4.27
N LEU A 90 -0.75 0.04 -5.07
CA LEU A 90 -0.90 -0.65 -6.36
C LEU A 90 0.11 -0.21 -7.43
N ALA A 91 0.70 0.98 -7.28
CA ALA A 91 1.79 1.44 -8.15
C ALA A 91 3.11 0.70 -7.90
N ASN A 92 3.24 -0.08 -6.81
CA ASN A 92 4.40 -0.93 -6.60
C ASN A 92 4.23 -2.24 -7.40
N PRO A 93 5.11 -2.53 -8.37
CA PRO A 93 4.96 -3.68 -9.27
C PRO A 93 5.06 -5.04 -8.57
N ALA A 94 5.57 -5.11 -7.35
CA ALA A 94 5.60 -6.34 -6.56
C ALA A 94 4.24 -6.70 -5.93
N VAL A 95 3.30 -5.75 -5.85
CA VAL A 95 2.00 -5.96 -5.22
C VAL A 95 1.04 -6.67 -6.19
N THR A 96 0.45 -7.76 -5.72
CA THR A 96 -0.55 -8.52 -6.48
C THR A 96 -1.97 -8.12 -6.11
N CYS A 97 -2.25 -7.98 -4.81
CA CYS A 97 -3.59 -7.69 -4.31
C CYS A 97 -3.52 -6.91 -2.99
N VAL A 98 -4.50 -6.04 -2.75
CA VAL A 98 -4.66 -5.30 -1.50
C VAL A 98 -5.95 -5.73 -0.82
N LEU A 99 -5.86 -6.11 0.46
CA LEU A 99 -6.99 -6.52 1.28
C LEU A 99 -7.59 -5.29 1.96
N THR A 100 -8.77 -4.88 1.50
CA THR A 100 -9.47 -3.67 1.98
C THR A 100 -10.74 -4.05 2.73
N GLU A 101 -10.60 -4.68 3.88
CA GLU A 101 -11.75 -5.12 4.67
C GLU A 101 -12.67 -3.93 5.02
N THR A 102 -13.95 -4.09 4.73
CA THR A 102 -15.00 -3.15 5.11
C THR A 102 -16.36 -3.85 5.15
N THR A 103 -17.22 -3.40 6.04
CA THR A 103 -18.63 -3.84 6.11
C THR A 103 -19.56 -2.92 5.31
N ASP A 104 -19.06 -1.81 4.78
CA ASP A 104 -19.82 -0.86 3.98
C ASP A 104 -19.65 -1.15 2.48
N PRO A 105 -20.73 -1.53 1.78
CA PRO A 105 -20.66 -1.80 0.33
C PRO A 105 -20.21 -0.58 -0.51
N ALA A 106 -20.53 0.65 -0.07
CA ALA A 106 -20.11 1.87 -0.77
C ALA A 106 -18.59 2.05 -0.67
N HIS A 107 -18.00 1.82 0.50
CA HIS A 107 -16.54 1.83 0.68
C HIS A 107 -15.87 0.73 -0.14
N MET A 108 -16.45 -0.46 -0.23
CA MET A 108 -15.90 -1.53 -1.06
C MET A 108 -15.90 -1.14 -2.54
N ALA A 109 -16.99 -0.56 -3.04
CA ALA A 109 -17.06 -0.08 -4.42
C ALA A 109 -16.03 1.01 -4.70
N GLU A 110 -15.87 1.96 -3.80
CA GLU A 110 -14.85 3.03 -3.90
C GLU A 110 -13.43 2.45 -3.91
N ASN A 111 -13.13 1.50 -3.01
CA ASN A 111 -11.84 0.84 -2.93
C ASN A 111 -11.53 0.05 -4.23
N ALA A 112 -12.50 -0.65 -4.78
CA ALA A 112 -12.35 -1.39 -6.02
C ALA A 112 -11.99 -0.48 -7.22
N LEU A 113 -12.54 0.73 -7.26
CA LEU A 113 -12.23 1.71 -8.30
C LEU A 113 -10.75 2.16 -8.28
N ALA A 114 -10.05 2.02 -7.17
CA ALA A 114 -8.62 2.33 -7.10
C ALA A 114 -7.76 1.43 -8.01
N ALA A 115 -8.25 0.24 -8.37
CA ALA A 115 -7.57 -0.67 -9.28
C ALA A 115 -7.75 -0.29 -10.77
N LEU A 116 -8.60 0.69 -11.07
CA LEU A 116 -8.87 1.14 -12.43
C LEU A 116 -8.11 2.43 -12.76
N GLY A 117 -7.86 2.62 -14.05
CA GLY A 117 -7.16 3.80 -14.56
C GLY A 117 -5.67 3.84 -14.22
N PRO A 118 -5.02 4.98 -14.44
CA PRO A 118 -3.58 5.11 -14.24
C PRO A 118 -3.20 5.04 -12.77
N VAL A 119 -2.00 4.52 -12.51
CA VAL A 119 -1.35 4.56 -11.20
C VAL A 119 -0.28 5.64 -11.17
N PRO A 120 0.06 6.22 -9.99
CA PRO A 120 1.09 7.24 -9.88
C PRO A 120 2.47 6.68 -10.27
N ASP A 121 3.24 7.47 -11.01
CA ASP A 121 4.64 7.19 -11.30
C ASP A 121 5.55 7.40 -10.08
N ALA A 122 6.84 7.12 -10.20
CA ALA A 122 7.80 7.22 -9.10
C ALA A 122 7.91 8.65 -8.52
N ALA A 123 7.87 9.68 -9.36
CA ALA A 123 7.93 11.08 -8.92
C ALA A 123 6.65 11.47 -8.17
N THR A 124 5.50 11.08 -8.69
CA THR A 124 4.20 11.29 -8.04
C THR A 124 4.12 10.54 -6.72
N ARG A 125 4.59 9.29 -6.66
CA ARG A 125 4.66 8.53 -5.40
C ARG A 125 5.54 9.21 -4.36
N ALA A 126 6.67 9.79 -4.76
CA ALA A 126 7.52 10.58 -3.84
C ALA A 126 6.75 11.77 -3.28
N ARG A 127 6.05 12.52 -4.12
CA ARG A 127 5.20 13.65 -3.71
C ARG A 127 4.05 13.22 -2.79
N MET A 128 3.48 12.06 -3.03
CA MET A 128 2.44 11.48 -2.16
C MET A 128 2.99 11.19 -0.75
N ARG A 129 4.20 10.62 -0.66
CA ARG A 129 4.86 10.37 0.63
C ARG A 129 5.12 11.67 1.40
N GLU A 130 5.71 12.66 0.75
CA GLU A 130 6.00 13.97 1.34
C GLU A 130 4.74 14.61 1.92
N LEU A 131 3.63 14.55 1.18
CA LEU A 131 2.35 15.06 1.66
C LEU A 131 1.88 14.34 2.92
N ILE A 132 1.90 13.02 2.93
CA ILE A 132 1.43 12.21 4.08
C ILE A 132 2.37 12.36 5.29
N ASP A 133 3.66 12.49 5.07
CA ASP A 133 4.64 12.68 6.14
C ASP A 133 4.55 14.09 6.78
N SER A 134 3.91 15.04 6.10
CA SER A 134 3.70 16.42 6.57
C SER A 134 2.43 16.64 7.41
N VAL A 135 1.55 15.62 7.56
CA VAL A 135 0.22 15.75 8.19
C VAL A 135 0.08 14.96 9.49
#